data_c9cf0193c35c7a4482cf7f7d1829806a
#
_entry.id   c9cf0193c35c7a4482cf7f7d1829806a
#
_cell.length_a   1.000
_cell.length_b   1.000
_cell.length_c   1.000
_cell.angle_alpha   90.00
_cell.angle_beta   90.00
_cell.angle_gamma   90.00
#
_symmetry.space_group_name_H-M   'P 1'
#
loop_
_entity.id
_entity.type
_entity.pdbx_description
1 polymer ?
#
loop_
_entity_poly.entity_id
_entity_poly.type
_entity_poly.pdbx_seq_one_letter_code
_entity_poly.pdbx_strand_id
1 'polypeptide(L)'
;MIDKVKLKSLGDVKTSFIHKVEKGETVFSLSSRFHTTIEVIVKINGLIENVKQGQFVLIEKIDGKEYFVKPEDTIFKIANNDNEKSTQILAKNRVDFLYVAQKLYV
;
A
#
# COMPACT_ATOMS: atom_id res chain seq x y z
N MET A 1 2.71 20.86 -23.20
CA MET A 1 3.83 20.03 -23.12
C MET A 1 3.65 18.83 -22.23
N ILE A 2 3.94 17.69 -22.77
CA ILE A 2 3.89 16.42 -22.07
C ILE A 2 4.63 16.45 -20.76
N ASP A 3 5.72 17.16 -20.74
CA ASP A 3 6.65 17.14 -19.63
C ASP A 3 6.05 17.59 -18.32
N LYS A 4 5.17 18.57 -18.36
CA LYS A 4 4.58 19.09 -17.15
C LYS A 4 3.70 18.05 -16.45
N VAL A 5 2.95 17.32 -17.24
CA VAL A 5 2.11 16.26 -16.73
C VAL A 5 2.97 15.11 -16.21
N LYS A 6 4.03 14.80 -16.96
CA LYS A 6 4.98 13.77 -16.53
C LYS A 6 5.72 14.14 -15.25
N LEU A 7 6.08 15.40 -15.12
CA LEU A 7 6.74 15.86 -13.90
C LEU A 7 5.85 15.72 -12.67
N LYS A 8 4.56 15.96 -12.84
CA LYS A 8 3.61 15.71 -11.76
C LYS A 8 3.58 14.24 -11.38
N SER A 9 3.56 13.37 -12.39
CA SER A 9 3.60 11.93 -12.15
C SER A 9 4.91 11.52 -11.49
N LEU A 10 6.01 12.13 -11.90
CA LEU A 10 7.31 11.87 -11.29
C LEU A 10 7.36 12.30 -9.84
N GLY A 11 6.61 13.34 -9.48
CA GLY A 11 6.46 13.72 -8.08
C GLY A 11 5.85 12.59 -7.26
N ASP A 12 4.89 11.88 -7.83
CA ASP A 12 4.28 10.73 -7.19
C ASP A 12 5.21 9.52 -7.17
N VAL A 13 6.09 9.42 -8.16
CA VAL A 13 7.07 8.33 -8.25
C VAL A 13 8.05 8.34 -7.08
N LYS A 14 8.19 9.46 -6.38
CA LYS A 14 9.03 9.50 -5.17
C LYS A 14 8.61 8.49 -4.13
N THR A 15 7.35 8.07 -4.15
CA THR A 15 6.82 7.08 -3.24
C THR A 15 6.73 5.69 -3.86
N SER A 16 7.15 5.56 -5.12
CA SER A 16 7.08 4.31 -5.87
C SER A 16 8.40 4.01 -6.53
N PHE A 17 8.75 2.73 -6.61
CA PHE A 17 9.98 2.29 -7.27
C PHE A 17 9.84 0.83 -7.68
N ILE A 18 10.73 0.39 -8.60
CA ILE A 18 10.81 -1.01 -9.02
C ILE A 18 11.85 -1.71 -8.15
N HIS A 19 11.46 -2.83 -7.56
CA HIS A 19 12.34 -3.65 -6.74
C HIS A 19 12.55 -5.00 -7.39
N LYS A 20 13.81 -5.44 -7.47
CA LYS A 20 14.12 -6.79 -7.90
C LYS A 20 14.13 -7.70 -6.68
N VAL A 21 13.26 -8.69 -6.68
CA VAL A 21 13.08 -9.59 -5.55
C VAL A 21 14.35 -10.40 -5.30
N GLU A 22 14.80 -10.37 -4.05
CA GLU A 22 15.98 -11.12 -3.61
C GLU A 22 15.57 -12.45 -3.01
N LYS A 23 16.55 -13.34 -2.86
CA LYS A 23 16.30 -14.66 -2.29
C LYS A 23 15.69 -14.55 -0.90
N GLY A 24 14.60 -15.29 -0.68
CA GLY A 24 13.93 -15.35 0.61
C GLY A 24 12.92 -14.25 0.86
N GLU A 25 12.83 -13.25 -0.02
CA GLU A 25 11.84 -12.21 0.12
C GLU A 25 10.44 -12.70 -0.24
N THR A 26 9.46 -12.21 0.49
CA THR A 26 8.04 -12.50 0.27
C THR A 26 7.27 -11.20 0.17
N VAL A 27 6.03 -11.26 -0.30
CA VAL A 27 5.17 -10.06 -0.32
C VAL A 27 5.05 -9.48 1.09
N PHE A 28 4.94 -10.35 2.09
CA PHE A 28 4.88 -9.91 3.48
C PHE A 28 6.15 -9.17 3.91
N SER A 29 7.33 -9.73 3.65
CA SER A 29 8.59 -9.09 4.02
C SER A 29 8.80 -7.77 3.28
N LEU A 30 8.42 -7.70 2.01
CA LEU A 30 8.49 -6.48 1.24
C LEU A 30 7.55 -5.41 1.79
N SER A 31 6.36 -5.79 2.20
CA SER A 31 5.41 -4.85 2.77
C SER A 31 5.91 -4.23 4.08
N SER A 32 6.57 -5.03 4.90
CA SER A 32 7.16 -4.56 6.16
C SER A 32 8.37 -3.66 5.91
N ARG A 33 9.22 -4.08 4.99
CA ARG A 33 10.45 -3.34 4.68
C ARG A 33 10.19 -1.98 4.05
N PHE A 34 9.21 -1.90 3.15
CA PHE A 34 9.00 -0.72 2.32
C PHE A 34 7.79 0.13 2.69
N HIS A 35 7.28 -0.02 3.90
CA HIS A 35 6.21 0.82 4.42
C HIS A 35 4.97 0.79 3.51
N THR A 36 4.50 -0.39 3.26
CA THR A 36 3.31 -0.62 2.43
C THR A 36 2.55 -1.84 2.94
N THR A 37 1.57 -2.30 2.19
CA THR A 37 0.76 -3.45 2.59
C THR A 37 0.84 -4.55 1.54
N ILE A 38 0.52 -5.77 1.96
CA ILE A 38 0.41 -6.90 1.04
C ILE A 38 -0.63 -6.61 -0.03
N GLU A 39 -1.77 -6.05 0.36
CA GLU A 39 -2.86 -5.74 -0.55
C GLU A 39 -2.42 -4.79 -1.67
N VAL A 40 -1.68 -3.75 -1.31
CA VAL A 40 -1.19 -2.78 -2.29
C VAL A 40 -0.21 -3.45 -3.26
N ILE A 41 0.76 -4.21 -2.74
CA ILE A 41 1.73 -4.89 -3.60
C ILE A 41 1.04 -5.86 -4.55
N VAL A 42 0.12 -6.65 -4.04
CA VAL A 42 -0.61 -7.62 -4.85
C VAL A 42 -1.43 -6.92 -5.93
N LYS A 43 -2.17 -5.87 -5.57
CA LYS A 43 -3.06 -5.19 -6.52
C LYS A 43 -2.31 -4.46 -7.62
N ILE A 44 -1.28 -3.69 -7.26
CA ILE A 44 -0.59 -2.88 -8.28
C ILE A 44 0.29 -3.72 -9.20
N ASN A 45 0.64 -4.94 -8.81
CA ASN A 45 1.42 -5.85 -9.63
C ASN A 45 0.60 -6.97 -10.27
N GLY A 46 -0.68 -7.06 -9.94
CA GLY A 46 -1.53 -8.12 -10.45
C GLY A 46 -1.06 -9.51 -10.04
N LEU A 47 -0.55 -9.66 -8.82
CA LEU A 47 -0.01 -10.94 -8.35
C LEU A 47 -1.13 -11.92 -8.04
N ILE A 48 -0.93 -13.17 -8.44
CA ILE A 48 -1.82 -14.27 -8.10
C ILE A 48 -1.16 -15.27 -7.15
N GLU A 49 0.13 -15.11 -6.91
CA GLU A 49 0.91 -15.93 -5.99
C GLU A 49 2.05 -15.10 -5.42
N ASN A 50 2.79 -15.65 -4.49
CA ASN A 50 3.91 -14.93 -3.87
C ASN A 50 5.00 -14.63 -4.89
N VAL A 51 5.87 -13.69 -4.55
CA VAL A 51 6.97 -13.27 -5.42
C VAL A 51 8.08 -14.30 -5.41
N LYS A 52 8.88 -14.29 -6.46
CA LYS A 52 10.03 -15.18 -6.64
C LYS A 52 11.29 -14.38 -6.87
N GLN A 53 12.42 -14.92 -6.44
CA GLN A 53 13.72 -14.30 -6.67
C GLN A 53 13.90 -13.91 -8.13
N GLY A 54 14.37 -12.70 -8.35
CA GLY A 54 14.63 -12.18 -9.69
C GLY A 54 13.45 -11.47 -10.34
N GLN A 55 12.26 -11.61 -9.78
CA GLN A 55 11.07 -10.94 -10.28
C GLN A 55 11.14 -9.45 -9.99
N PHE A 56 10.67 -8.63 -10.93
CA PHE A 56 10.57 -7.18 -10.72
C PHE A 56 9.16 -6.85 -10.25
N VAL A 57 9.05 -6.09 -9.18
CA VAL A 57 7.76 -5.67 -8.65
C VAL A 57 7.77 -4.17 -8.39
N LEU A 58 6.64 -3.54 -8.65
CA LEU A 58 6.44 -2.15 -8.29
C LEU A 58 6.12 -2.09 -6.80
N ILE A 59 6.83 -1.24 -6.09
CA ILE A 59 6.57 -0.98 -4.68
C ILE A 59 6.03 0.43 -4.56
N GLU A 60 4.91 0.57 -3.88
CA GLU A 60 4.30 1.87 -3.62
C GLU A 60 4.28 2.08 -2.11
N LYS A 61 5.10 3.01 -1.65
CA LYS A 61 5.15 3.37 -0.24
C LYS A 61 3.88 4.15 0.13
N ILE A 62 3.34 3.87 1.30
CA ILE A 62 2.11 4.53 1.77
C ILE A 62 2.46 5.47 2.92
N ASP A 63 2.00 6.71 2.85
CA ASP A 63 2.20 7.68 3.92
C ASP A 63 1.31 7.37 5.10
N GLY A 64 1.77 7.74 6.29
CA GLY A 64 0.97 7.64 7.50
C GLY A 64 1.56 6.68 8.51
N LYS A 65 0.79 6.45 9.56
CA LYS A 65 1.17 5.55 10.64
C LYS A 65 0.58 4.18 10.41
N GLU A 66 1.37 3.17 10.71
CA GLU A 66 0.91 1.79 10.68
C GLU A 66 -0.16 1.58 11.75
N TYR A 67 -1.25 0.94 11.36
CA TYR A 67 -2.35 0.64 12.25
C TYR A 67 -2.87 -0.76 11.96
N PHE A 68 -3.07 -1.56 12.99
CA PHE A 68 -3.64 -2.90 12.85
C PHE A 68 -5.09 -2.89 13.30
N VAL A 69 -5.98 -3.31 12.42
CA VAL A 69 -7.42 -3.32 12.67
C VAL A 69 -7.75 -4.23 13.84
N LYS A 70 -8.55 -3.71 14.77
CA LYS A 70 -8.99 -4.44 15.96
C LYS A 70 -10.41 -4.93 15.79
N PRO A 71 -10.84 -5.93 16.58
CA PRO A 71 -12.26 -6.32 16.61
C PRO A 71 -13.13 -5.09 16.89
N GLU A 72 -14.24 -5.00 16.21
CA GLU A 72 -15.20 -3.90 16.34
C GLU A 72 -14.78 -2.57 15.75
N ASP A 73 -13.57 -2.48 15.16
CA ASP A 73 -13.18 -1.28 14.42
C ASP A 73 -14.05 -1.12 13.18
N THR A 74 -14.31 0.15 12.86
CA THR A 74 -14.86 0.53 11.55
C THR A 74 -13.93 1.57 10.96
N ILE A 75 -13.95 1.73 9.66
CA ILE A 75 -13.14 2.76 9.03
C ILE A 75 -13.47 4.15 9.58
N PHE A 76 -14.73 4.39 9.86
CA PHE A 76 -15.20 5.65 10.40
C PHE A 76 -14.60 5.93 11.79
N LYS A 77 -14.57 4.92 12.66
CA LYS A 77 -13.92 5.04 13.98
C LYS A 77 -12.42 5.28 13.84
N ILE A 78 -11.76 4.53 12.96
CA ILE A 78 -10.32 4.67 12.72
C ILE A 78 -10.02 6.09 12.25
N ALA A 79 -10.90 6.69 11.48
CA ALA A 79 -10.76 8.03 10.94
C ALA A 79 -11.30 9.13 11.90
N ASN A 80 -11.56 8.80 13.15
CA ASN A 80 -12.11 9.76 14.14
C ASN A 80 -13.41 10.39 13.69
N ASN A 81 -14.29 9.58 13.12
CA ASN A 81 -15.63 10.01 12.66
C ASN A 81 -15.59 11.06 11.53
N ASP A 82 -14.56 11.01 10.72
CA ASP A 82 -14.39 11.92 9.60
C ASP A 82 -14.60 11.15 8.29
N ASN A 83 -15.62 11.51 7.54
CA ASN A 83 -15.95 10.83 6.28
C ASN A 83 -14.87 10.98 5.22
N GLU A 84 -14.32 12.18 5.09
CA GLU A 84 -13.28 12.45 4.10
C GLU A 84 -12.01 11.65 4.43
N LYS A 85 -11.62 11.65 5.68
CA LYS A 85 -10.47 10.89 6.14
C LYS A 85 -10.69 9.39 5.96
N SER A 86 -11.90 8.90 6.21
CA SER A 86 -12.26 7.50 5.97
C SER A 86 -12.01 7.12 4.51
N THR A 87 -12.49 7.94 3.60
CA THR A 87 -12.31 7.72 2.16
C THR A 87 -10.84 7.74 1.78
N GLN A 88 -10.09 8.67 2.32
CA GLN A 88 -8.64 8.79 2.06
C GLN A 88 -7.88 7.56 2.54
N ILE A 89 -8.20 7.05 3.72
CA ILE A 89 -7.56 5.86 4.27
C ILE A 89 -7.83 4.65 3.39
N LEU A 90 -9.08 4.44 3.00
CA LEU A 90 -9.43 3.32 2.13
C LEU A 90 -8.73 3.43 0.78
N ALA A 91 -8.69 4.62 0.20
CA ALA A 91 -8.09 4.85 -1.11
C ALA A 91 -6.59 4.60 -1.10
N LYS A 92 -5.87 5.15 -0.14
CA LYS A 92 -4.40 5.01 -0.13
C LYS A 92 -3.95 3.58 0.19
N ASN A 93 -4.76 2.84 0.92
CA ASN A 93 -4.49 1.43 1.22
C ASN A 93 -5.10 0.49 0.17
N ARG A 94 -5.84 1.02 -0.79
CA ARG A 94 -6.49 0.29 -1.88
C ARG A 94 -7.34 -0.87 -1.37
N VAL A 95 -8.12 -0.62 -0.34
CA VAL A 95 -8.97 -1.65 0.28
C VAL A 95 -10.43 -1.21 0.27
N ASP A 96 -11.32 -2.18 0.19
CA ASP A 96 -12.77 -1.96 0.16
C ASP A 96 -13.43 -2.36 1.48
N PHE A 97 -12.76 -3.17 2.27
CA PHE A 97 -13.31 -3.67 3.54
C PHE A 97 -12.19 -3.93 4.53
N LEU A 98 -12.57 -4.03 5.79
CA LEU A 98 -11.64 -4.27 6.89
C LEU A 98 -11.78 -5.69 7.43
N TYR A 99 -10.69 -6.23 7.92
CA TYR A 99 -10.68 -7.46 8.67
C TYR A 99 -9.72 -7.33 9.86
N VAL A 100 -9.96 -8.11 10.90
CA VAL A 100 -9.14 -8.05 12.13
C VAL A 100 -7.68 -8.37 11.82
N ALA A 101 -6.79 -7.61 12.41
CA ALA A 101 -5.33 -7.69 12.23
C ALA A 101 -4.83 -7.20 10.87
N GLN A 102 -5.70 -6.68 10.02
CA GLN A 102 -5.27 -6.07 8.77
C GLN A 102 -4.40 -4.85 9.05
N LYS A 103 -3.29 -4.74 8.33
CA LYS A 103 -2.44 -3.56 8.43
C LYS A 103 -2.96 -2.46 7.50
N LEU A 104 -3.11 -1.27 8.06
CA LEU A 104 -3.46 -0.06 7.31
C LEU A 104 -2.47 1.03 7.65
N TYR A 105 -2.35 2.01 6.78
CA TYR A 105 -1.65 3.27 7.07
C TYR A 105 -2.69 4.37 7.21
N VAL A 106 -2.70 4.98 8.37
CA VAL A 106 -3.75 5.99 8.71
C VAL A 106 -3.22 7.41 8.77
#